data_e41eb14ad9ca745a6e34450787c7eb9d
#
_entry.id   e41eb14ad9ca745a6e34450787c7eb9d
#
_cell.length_a   1.000
_cell.length_b   1.000
_cell.length_c   1.000
_cell.angle_alpha   90.00
_cell.angle_beta   90.00
_cell.angle_gamma   90.00
#
_symmetry.space_group_name_H-M   'P 1'
#
loop_
_entity.id
_entity.type
_entity.pdbx_description
1 polymer ?
#
loop_
_entity_poly.entity_id
_entity_poly.type
_entity_poly.pdbx_seq_one_letter_code
_entity_poly.pdbx_strand_id
1 'polypeptide(L)'
;MFWWLSVVVVVERSRNHDDEYKGFFMITIDGSYGEGGGQMLRSALALSMVTGQAFTMHSIRAKRSKKGLLRQHLTAVKAAQQICSAEVTGAELNSQQLTFIPQAIKHGSFKFEIGTAGSTTLVLQAILPALLFADDISTITITGGTHNQSAPPADFLQLAFLPQLTKMGANVELNIRRHGFFPAGGGEINVTVHPCKQLKPLVLIERGQEQQRFATSVLSNLPSHIAERELASLQTK
;
A
#
# COMPACT_ATOMS: atom_id res chain seq x y z
N MET A 1 4.42 -15.08 -2.00
CA MET A 1 5.36 -14.06 -2.47
C MET A 1 4.89 -13.27 -3.71
N PHE A 2 3.75 -13.61 -4.32
CA PHE A 2 3.24 -12.96 -5.55
C PHE A 2 2.13 -11.92 -5.36
N TRP A 3 1.92 -11.41 -4.17
CA TRP A 3 0.83 -10.46 -3.88
C TRP A 3 1.05 -9.02 -4.36
N TRP A 4 2.25 -8.72 -4.87
CA TRP A 4 2.63 -7.35 -5.26
C TRP A 4 2.55 -7.07 -6.76
N LEU A 5 2.45 -8.07 -7.64
CA LEU A 5 2.70 -7.90 -9.07
C LEU A 5 1.62 -8.45 -10.03
N SER A 6 0.48 -8.94 -9.54
CA SER A 6 -0.58 -9.40 -10.43
C SER A 6 -1.66 -8.33 -10.62
N VAL A 7 -1.39 -7.33 -11.42
CA VAL A 7 -2.40 -6.43 -11.96
C VAL A 7 -2.56 -6.74 -13.43
N VAL A 8 -3.62 -7.46 -13.79
CA VAL A 8 -4.11 -7.48 -15.16
C VAL A 8 -5.02 -6.26 -15.29
N VAL A 9 -4.54 -5.22 -15.95
CA VAL A 9 -5.35 -4.06 -16.32
C VAL A 9 -6.05 -4.43 -17.62
N VAL A 10 -7.34 -4.70 -17.56
CA VAL A 10 -8.17 -4.78 -18.76
C VAL A 10 -8.49 -3.33 -19.17
N VAL A 11 -7.81 -2.85 -20.20
CA VAL A 11 -8.07 -1.55 -20.78
C VAL A 11 -9.15 -1.74 -21.85
N GLU A 12 -10.40 -1.48 -21.51
CA GLU A 12 -11.43 -1.31 -22.53
C GLU A 12 -11.30 0.10 -23.14
N ARG A 13 -11.08 0.17 -24.45
CA ARG A 13 -11.17 1.43 -25.20
C ARG A 13 -12.65 1.81 -25.35
N SER A 14 -13.19 2.48 -24.38
CA SER A 14 -14.46 3.18 -24.55
C SER A 14 -14.21 4.52 -25.24
N ARG A 15 -14.69 4.66 -26.49
CA ARG A 15 -14.81 5.97 -27.14
C ARG A 15 -16.18 6.54 -26.79
N ASN A 16 -16.33 7.07 -25.59
CA ASN A 16 -17.46 7.94 -25.29
C ASN A 16 -17.04 9.39 -25.52
N HIS A 17 -17.87 10.11 -26.27
CA HIS A 17 -17.63 11.47 -26.79
C HIS A 17 -17.59 12.56 -25.70
N ASP A 18 -17.81 12.22 -24.42
CA ASP A 18 -17.90 13.17 -23.31
C ASP A 18 -16.66 13.23 -22.41
N ASP A 19 -15.59 12.47 -22.73
CA ASP A 19 -14.38 12.35 -21.89
C ASP A 19 -13.22 13.28 -22.31
N GLU A 20 -13.51 14.37 -23.04
CA GLU A 20 -12.50 15.42 -23.33
C GLU A 20 -12.25 16.33 -22.13
N TYR A 21 -11.84 15.76 -20.99
CA TYR A 21 -11.23 16.56 -19.95
C TYR A 21 -9.74 16.80 -20.29
N LYS A 22 -9.43 17.96 -20.84
CA LYS A 22 -8.08 18.55 -21.01
C LYS A 22 -7.05 17.68 -21.75
N GLY A 23 -7.43 16.92 -22.79
CA GLY A 23 -6.45 16.23 -23.64
C GLY A 23 -5.74 15.03 -23.00
N PHE A 24 -6.15 14.54 -21.82
CA PHE A 24 -5.64 13.35 -21.19
C PHE A 24 -6.47 12.12 -21.56
N PHE A 25 -5.77 11.06 -21.94
CA PHE A 25 -6.41 9.76 -22.13
C PHE A 25 -6.82 9.19 -20.77
N MET A 26 -8.10 8.97 -20.53
CA MET A 26 -8.64 8.42 -19.28
C MET A 26 -8.72 6.89 -19.36
N ILE A 27 -8.11 6.19 -18.41
CA ILE A 27 -8.22 4.73 -18.29
C ILE A 27 -9.45 4.38 -17.45
N THR A 28 -10.32 3.50 -17.96
CA THR A 28 -11.45 2.95 -17.21
C THR A 28 -11.09 1.59 -16.63
N ILE A 29 -11.32 1.41 -15.32
CA ILE A 29 -11.00 0.18 -14.57
C ILE A 29 -12.25 -0.38 -13.92
N ASP A 30 -12.58 -1.66 -14.17
CA ASP A 30 -13.61 -2.37 -13.43
C ASP A 30 -13.05 -2.94 -12.12
N GLY A 31 -13.38 -2.31 -11.00
CA GLY A 31 -12.97 -2.72 -9.66
C GLY A 31 -13.59 -4.02 -9.16
N SER A 32 -14.51 -4.63 -9.93
CA SER A 32 -15.07 -5.95 -9.63
C SER A 32 -14.27 -7.11 -10.25
N TYR A 33 -13.29 -6.83 -11.11
CA TYR A 33 -12.50 -7.87 -11.77
C TYR A 33 -11.74 -8.75 -10.76
N GLY A 34 -11.63 -10.04 -11.06
CA GLY A 34 -10.98 -11.02 -10.19
C GLY A 34 -11.67 -11.12 -8.81
N GLU A 35 -10.90 -11.01 -7.74
CA GLU A 35 -11.41 -11.00 -6.36
C GLU A 35 -12.16 -9.71 -6.00
N GLY A 36 -12.08 -8.66 -6.82
CA GLY A 36 -12.72 -7.37 -6.56
C GLY A 36 -12.31 -6.76 -5.23
N GLY A 37 -11.03 -6.88 -4.85
CA GLY A 37 -10.51 -6.38 -3.59
C GLY A 37 -9.91 -4.98 -3.66
N GLY A 38 -9.39 -4.48 -2.54
CA GLY A 38 -8.70 -3.19 -2.48
C GLY A 38 -7.33 -3.15 -3.17
N GLN A 39 -6.81 -4.30 -3.63
CA GLN A 39 -5.53 -4.38 -4.34
C GLN A 39 -5.55 -3.58 -5.64
N MET A 40 -6.62 -3.73 -6.44
CA MET A 40 -6.75 -3.03 -7.73
C MET A 40 -6.67 -1.51 -7.54
N LEU A 41 -7.39 -0.97 -6.54
CA LEU A 41 -7.36 0.45 -6.23
C LEU A 41 -5.95 0.93 -5.88
N ARG A 42 -5.24 0.21 -4.98
CA ARG A 42 -3.89 0.62 -4.57
C ARG A 42 -2.90 0.59 -5.72
N SER A 43 -2.98 -0.44 -6.56
CA SER A 43 -2.14 -0.54 -7.76
C SER A 43 -2.46 0.54 -8.78
N ALA A 44 -3.75 0.84 -9.00
CA ALA A 44 -4.17 1.92 -9.90
C ALA A 44 -3.66 3.28 -9.42
N LEU A 45 -3.77 3.59 -8.11
CA LEU A 45 -3.23 4.81 -7.53
C LEU A 45 -1.71 4.92 -7.72
N ALA A 46 -0.96 3.85 -7.37
CA ALA A 46 0.50 3.83 -7.51
C ALA A 46 0.94 4.03 -8.97
N LEU A 47 0.34 3.28 -9.89
CA LEU A 47 0.65 3.39 -11.32
C LEU A 47 0.27 4.76 -11.88
N SER A 48 -0.91 5.28 -11.53
CA SER A 48 -1.36 6.60 -11.97
C SER A 48 -0.38 7.70 -11.55
N MET A 49 0.06 7.70 -10.29
CA MET A 49 1.04 8.68 -9.81
C MET A 49 2.39 8.58 -10.53
N VAL A 50 2.88 7.35 -10.77
CA VAL A 50 4.20 7.14 -11.39
C VAL A 50 4.17 7.45 -12.89
N THR A 51 3.07 7.13 -13.58
CA THR A 51 2.97 7.30 -15.05
C THR A 51 2.35 8.62 -15.49
N GLY A 52 1.75 9.37 -14.56
CA GLY A 52 0.96 10.57 -14.89
C GLY A 52 -0.39 10.25 -15.55
N GLN A 53 -0.79 8.97 -15.59
CA GLN A 53 -1.99 8.54 -16.32
C GLN A 53 -3.24 8.63 -15.42
N ALA A 54 -4.23 9.41 -15.85
CA ALA A 54 -5.52 9.51 -15.18
C ALA A 54 -6.36 8.23 -15.33
N PHE A 55 -7.19 7.93 -14.32
CA PHE A 55 -8.11 6.80 -14.40
C PHE A 55 -9.46 7.08 -13.73
N THR A 56 -10.49 6.36 -14.19
CA THR A 56 -11.76 6.18 -13.49
C THR A 56 -11.92 4.71 -13.12
N MET A 57 -12.26 4.43 -11.87
CA MET A 57 -12.56 3.07 -11.40
C MET A 57 -14.03 3.01 -10.97
N HIS A 58 -14.78 2.05 -11.49
CA HIS A 58 -16.15 1.74 -11.05
C HIS A 58 -16.21 0.39 -10.33
N SER A 59 -17.36 0.07 -9.74
CA SER A 59 -17.61 -1.20 -9.05
C SER A 59 -16.57 -1.53 -7.96
N ILE A 60 -16.04 -0.51 -7.28
CA ILE A 60 -15.00 -0.67 -6.27
C ILE A 60 -15.48 -1.64 -5.18
N ARG A 61 -14.77 -2.75 -5.02
CA ARG A 61 -15.05 -3.79 -4.03
C ARG A 61 -16.49 -4.36 -4.08
N ALA A 62 -17.11 -4.37 -5.27
CA ALA A 62 -18.49 -4.78 -5.46
C ALA A 62 -18.77 -6.23 -5.01
N LYS A 63 -17.76 -7.12 -5.09
CA LYS A 63 -17.85 -8.54 -4.67
C LYS A 63 -17.57 -8.77 -3.18
N ARG A 64 -17.24 -7.74 -2.41
CA ARG A 64 -16.98 -7.86 -0.97
C ARG A 64 -18.24 -7.59 -0.15
N SER A 65 -18.34 -8.19 1.03
CA SER A 65 -19.46 -7.97 1.96
C SER A 65 -19.68 -6.49 2.30
N LYS A 66 -18.59 -5.72 2.45
CA LYS A 66 -18.61 -4.26 2.58
C LYS A 66 -18.08 -3.66 1.30
N LYS A 67 -18.97 -3.17 0.44
CA LYS A 67 -18.65 -2.57 -0.86
C LYS A 67 -18.05 -1.19 -0.73
N GLY A 68 -17.38 -0.73 -1.79
CA GLY A 68 -16.84 0.63 -1.89
C GLY A 68 -15.62 0.89 -1.01
N LEU A 69 -15.26 2.17 -0.89
CA LEU A 69 -14.11 2.63 -0.13
C LEU A 69 -14.36 2.52 1.38
N LEU A 70 -13.64 1.65 2.07
CA LEU A 70 -13.57 1.66 3.54
C LEU A 70 -12.49 2.65 4.00
N ARG A 71 -12.41 2.94 5.32
CA ARG A 71 -11.47 3.92 5.88
C ARG A 71 -10.05 3.77 5.36
N GLN A 72 -9.48 2.56 5.38
CA GLN A 72 -8.14 2.28 4.85
C GLN A 72 -8.00 2.63 3.35
N HIS A 73 -9.02 2.31 2.53
CA HIS A 73 -8.99 2.61 1.10
C HIS A 73 -9.08 4.12 0.86
N LEU A 74 -9.97 4.79 1.59
CA LEU A 74 -10.11 6.24 1.54
C LEU A 74 -8.83 6.94 1.99
N THR A 75 -8.16 6.43 3.04
CA THR A 75 -6.85 6.97 3.48
C THR A 75 -5.80 6.81 2.38
N ALA A 76 -5.76 5.66 1.68
CA ALA A 76 -4.84 5.47 0.55
C ALA A 76 -5.12 6.46 -0.60
N VAL A 77 -6.40 6.70 -0.94
CA VAL A 77 -6.79 7.71 -1.95
C VAL A 77 -6.35 9.12 -1.52
N LYS A 78 -6.65 9.51 -0.28
CA LYS A 78 -6.28 10.84 0.24
C LYS A 78 -4.77 11.02 0.34
N ALA A 79 -4.03 9.96 0.70
CA ALA A 79 -2.58 9.99 0.72
C ALA A 79 -2.01 10.18 -0.69
N ALA A 80 -2.50 9.43 -1.67
CA ALA A 80 -2.12 9.60 -3.07
C ALA A 80 -2.46 11.01 -3.59
N GLN A 81 -3.67 11.51 -3.28
CA GLN A 81 -4.10 12.85 -3.62
C GLN A 81 -3.16 13.94 -3.07
N GLN A 82 -2.78 13.82 -1.80
CA GLN A 82 -1.90 14.80 -1.16
C GLN A 82 -0.48 14.77 -1.73
N ILE A 83 0.05 13.56 -2.00
CA ILE A 83 1.42 13.37 -2.52
C ILE A 83 1.57 13.92 -3.94
N CYS A 84 0.57 13.81 -4.80
CA CYS A 84 0.68 14.31 -6.17
C CYS A 84 -0.31 15.43 -6.51
N SER A 85 -0.95 16.06 -5.52
CA SER A 85 -1.96 17.12 -5.73
C SER A 85 -3.06 16.73 -6.73
N ALA A 86 -3.44 15.46 -6.75
CA ALA A 86 -4.41 14.95 -7.70
C ALA A 86 -5.79 15.64 -7.58
N GLU A 87 -6.45 15.83 -8.72
CA GLU A 87 -7.89 16.09 -8.74
C GLU A 87 -8.61 14.77 -8.54
N VAL A 88 -9.49 14.69 -7.54
CA VAL A 88 -10.16 13.43 -7.19
C VAL A 88 -11.65 13.64 -6.99
N THR A 89 -12.47 12.80 -7.61
CA THR A 89 -13.90 12.73 -7.36
C THR A 89 -14.28 11.34 -6.84
N GLY A 90 -15.31 11.26 -6.00
CA GLY A 90 -15.73 9.98 -5.39
C GLY A 90 -14.86 9.52 -4.20
N ALA A 91 -14.00 10.37 -3.65
CA ALA A 91 -13.19 10.07 -2.46
C ALA A 91 -14.00 10.14 -1.16
N GLU A 92 -15.02 9.31 -1.05
CA GLU A 92 -15.95 9.24 0.09
C GLU A 92 -16.09 7.81 0.61
N LEU A 93 -16.48 7.66 1.87
CA LEU A 93 -16.75 6.34 2.43
C LEU A 93 -17.88 5.64 1.65
N ASN A 94 -17.68 4.36 1.39
CA ASN A 94 -18.59 3.49 0.64
C ASN A 94 -18.76 3.86 -0.84
N SER A 95 -18.08 4.87 -1.35
CA SER A 95 -18.07 5.16 -2.79
C SER A 95 -17.62 3.95 -3.59
N GLN A 96 -18.35 3.59 -4.61
CA GLN A 96 -18.03 2.52 -5.54
C GLN A 96 -17.43 3.03 -6.86
N GLN A 97 -17.29 4.35 -6.98
CA GLN A 97 -16.69 5.00 -8.14
C GLN A 97 -15.65 6.02 -7.68
N LEU A 98 -14.56 6.10 -8.41
CA LEU A 98 -13.47 7.04 -8.15
C LEU A 98 -12.87 7.51 -9.48
N THR A 99 -12.71 8.82 -9.65
CA THR A 99 -11.86 9.39 -10.70
C THR A 99 -10.64 10.00 -10.05
N PHE A 100 -9.46 9.73 -10.61
CA PHE A 100 -8.19 10.20 -10.09
C PHE A 100 -7.34 10.75 -11.25
N ILE A 101 -7.01 12.05 -11.18
CA ILE A 101 -6.20 12.76 -12.17
C ILE A 101 -4.92 13.24 -11.47
N PRO A 102 -3.79 12.54 -11.64
CA PRO A 102 -2.55 12.86 -10.95
C PRO A 102 -1.95 14.16 -11.48
N GLN A 103 -1.23 14.85 -10.60
CA GLN A 103 -0.35 15.97 -10.92
C GLN A 103 1.10 15.58 -10.58
N ALA A 104 1.99 16.56 -10.47
CA ALA A 104 3.39 16.34 -10.10
C ALA A 104 3.51 15.73 -8.69
N ILE A 105 4.39 14.75 -8.55
CA ILE A 105 4.71 14.13 -7.26
C ILE A 105 5.45 15.17 -6.39
N LYS A 106 5.01 15.28 -5.14
CA LYS A 106 5.62 16.14 -4.12
C LYS A 106 6.46 15.32 -3.16
N HIS A 107 7.52 15.90 -2.66
CA HIS A 107 8.29 15.42 -1.53
C HIS A 107 7.96 16.20 -0.25
N GLY A 108 8.41 15.74 0.89
CA GLY A 108 8.26 16.42 2.18
C GLY A 108 7.75 15.53 3.31
N SER A 109 7.11 16.14 4.31
CA SER A 109 6.60 15.42 5.47
C SER A 109 5.09 15.23 5.39
N PHE A 110 4.64 13.97 5.50
CA PHE A 110 3.25 13.58 5.39
C PHE A 110 2.79 12.81 6.62
N LYS A 111 1.54 13.04 7.03
CA LYS A 111 0.92 12.31 8.14
C LYS A 111 -0.45 11.80 7.71
N PHE A 112 -0.69 10.49 7.87
CA PHE A 112 -1.94 9.84 7.51
C PHE A 112 -2.50 9.04 8.67
N GLU A 113 -3.77 9.25 8.97
CA GLU A 113 -4.49 8.56 10.03
C GLU A 113 -5.61 7.72 9.44
N ILE A 114 -5.59 6.41 9.71
CA ILE A 114 -6.66 5.51 9.23
C ILE A 114 -7.88 5.60 10.13
N GLY A 115 -7.68 5.91 11.41
CA GLY A 115 -8.74 6.05 12.41
C GLY A 115 -9.40 4.72 12.80
N THR A 116 -8.82 3.60 12.41
CA THR A 116 -9.24 2.22 12.73
C THR A 116 -8.01 1.31 12.73
N ALA A 117 -8.22 0.01 13.01
CA ALA A 117 -7.17 -1.00 12.83
C ALA A 117 -6.87 -1.33 11.35
N GLY A 118 -7.22 -0.47 10.39
CA GLY A 118 -6.84 -0.65 8.99
C GLY A 118 -5.32 -0.64 8.80
N SER A 119 -4.82 -1.40 7.81
CA SER A 119 -3.39 -1.65 7.63
C SER A 119 -2.61 -0.42 7.16
N THR A 120 -1.62 0.00 7.94
CA THR A 120 -0.65 1.04 7.59
C THR A 120 0.22 0.62 6.42
N THR A 121 0.58 -0.66 6.34
CA THR A 121 1.42 -1.22 5.28
C THR A 121 0.73 -1.20 3.91
N LEU A 122 -0.59 -1.39 3.87
CA LEU A 122 -1.35 -1.29 2.62
C LEU A 122 -1.56 0.16 2.17
N VAL A 123 -1.61 1.13 3.09
CA VAL A 123 -1.58 2.55 2.72
C VAL A 123 -0.21 2.91 2.16
N LEU A 124 0.87 2.48 2.83
CA LEU A 124 2.24 2.69 2.34
C LEU A 124 2.43 2.07 0.94
N GLN A 125 1.90 0.88 0.68
CA GLN A 125 1.96 0.23 -0.63
C GLN A 125 1.43 1.11 -1.76
N ALA A 126 0.37 1.88 -1.51
CA ALA A 126 -0.22 2.72 -2.55
C ALA A 126 0.67 3.92 -2.92
N ILE A 127 1.49 4.43 -1.99
CA ILE A 127 2.21 5.71 -2.15
C ILE A 127 3.71 5.54 -2.31
N LEU A 128 4.30 4.46 -1.78
CA LEU A 128 5.74 4.23 -1.82
C LEU A 128 6.34 4.28 -3.24
N PRO A 129 5.73 3.65 -4.28
CA PRO A 129 6.28 3.72 -5.63
C PRO A 129 6.43 5.15 -6.16
N ALA A 130 5.46 6.02 -5.88
CA ALA A 130 5.52 7.42 -6.31
C ALA A 130 6.63 8.18 -5.57
N LEU A 131 6.73 8.00 -4.26
CA LEU A 131 7.72 8.69 -3.43
C LEU A 131 9.16 8.32 -3.77
N LEU A 132 9.41 7.12 -4.28
CA LEU A 132 10.73 6.73 -4.80
C LEU A 132 11.17 7.60 -5.98
N PHE A 133 10.23 8.15 -6.76
CA PHE A 133 10.50 9.01 -7.91
C PHE A 133 10.27 10.50 -7.63
N ALA A 134 10.10 10.88 -6.36
CA ALA A 134 10.05 12.29 -5.97
C ALA A 134 11.42 12.96 -6.14
N ASP A 135 11.44 14.31 -6.14
CA ASP A 135 12.66 15.07 -6.36
C ASP A 135 13.57 15.13 -5.11
N ASP A 136 13.02 14.93 -3.90
CA ASP A 136 13.76 14.98 -2.64
C ASP A 136 13.16 14.01 -1.61
N ILE A 137 13.82 13.93 -0.45
CA ILE A 137 13.48 13.03 0.65
C ILE A 137 12.06 13.30 1.15
N SER A 138 11.33 12.20 1.40
CA SER A 138 10.02 12.24 2.00
C SER A 138 9.97 11.47 3.31
N THR A 139 9.29 12.03 4.32
CA THR A 139 9.03 11.38 5.59
C THR A 139 7.52 11.15 5.76
N ILE A 140 7.14 9.96 6.12
CA ILE A 140 5.73 9.57 6.22
C ILE A 140 5.46 8.96 7.59
N THR A 141 4.45 9.47 8.29
CA THR A 141 3.89 8.86 9.48
C THR A 141 2.52 8.30 9.17
N ILE A 142 2.29 7.01 9.42
CA ILE A 142 0.98 6.40 9.22
C ILE A 142 0.52 5.73 10.52
N THR A 143 -0.68 6.10 10.99
CA THR A 143 -1.30 5.50 12.19
C THR A 143 -2.47 4.60 11.83
N GLY A 144 -2.51 3.39 12.45
CA GLY A 144 -3.52 2.37 12.18
C GLY A 144 -3.12 1.00 12.73
N GLY A 145 -3.45 -0.06 12.01
CA GLY A 145 -2.98 -1.42 12.27
C GLY A 145 -1.61 -1.66 11.63
N THR A 146 -0.69 -2.30 12.35
CA THR A 146 0.63 -2.69 11.83
C THR A 146 0.73 -4.18 11.55
N HIS A 147 -0.15 -4.98 12.19
CA HIS A 147 -0.24 -6.42 12.09
C HIS A 147 -1.70 -6.79 11.85
N ASN A 148 -2.06 -6.94 10.59
CA ASN A 148 -3.43 -7.18 10.19
C ASN A 148 -3.53 -8.53 9.50
N GLN A 149 -4.64 -9.24 9.75
CA GLN A 149 -5.01 -10.36 8.91
C GLN A 149 -5.19 -9.91 7.46
N SER A 150 -4.69 -10.67 6.51
CA SER A 150 -4.76 -10.39 5.06
C SER A 150 -3.98 -9.14 4.60
N ALA A 151 -3.00 -8.71 5.39
CA ALA A 151 -2.04 -7.68 5.00
C ALA A 151 -0.63 -8.08 5.45
N PRO A 152 0.44 -7.69 4.73
CA PRO A 152 1.79 -7.87 5.21
C PRO A 152 1.99 -7.15 6.54
N PRO A 153 2.51 -7.80 7.60
CA PRO A 153 2.86 -7.10 8.82
C PRO A 153 4.01 -6.11 8.58
N ALA A 154 4.13 -5.09 9.42
CA ALA A 154 5.16 -4.08 9.26
C ALA A 154 6.57 -4.66 9.34
N ASP A 155 6.80 -5.67 10.18
CA ASP A 155 8.08 -6.40 10.27
C ASP A 155 8.44 -7.10 8.96
N PHE A 156 7.47 -7.65 8.23
CA PHE A 156 7.73 -8.22 6.90
C PHE A 156 8.27 -7.17 5.94
N LEU A 157 7.69 -5.95 5.96
CA LEU A 157 8.23 -4.88 5.13
C LEU A 157 9.66 -4.54 5.56
N GLN A 158 9.90 -4.37 6.85
CA GLN A 158 11.21 -3.99 7.40
C GLN A 158 12.29 -5.06 7.16
N LEU A 159 11.97 -6.34 7.43
CA LEU A 159 12.96 -7.40 7.47
C LEU A 159 13.09 -8.20 6.17
N ALA A 160 12.06 -8.19 5.30
CA ALA A 160 12.06 -8.99 4.08
C ALA A 160 11.92 -8.14 2.81
N PHE A 161 10.96 -7.24 2.75
CA PHE A 161 10.64 -6.49 1.52
C PHE A 161 11.63 -5.36 1.23
N LEU A 162 11.85 -4.46 2.20
CA LEU A 162 12.75 -3.31 2.02
C LEU A 162 14.19 -3.70 1.73
N PRO A 163 14.77 -4.74 2.35
CA PRO A 163 16.10 -5.23 1.95
C PRO A 163 16.20 -5.64 0.48
N GLN A 164 15.12 -6.15 -0.13
CA GLN A 164 15.14 -6.46 -1.57
C GLN A 164 15.07 -5.18 -2.41
N LEU A 165 14.29 -4.19 -2.00
CA LEU A 165 14.29 -2.87 -2.65
C LEU A 165 15.67 -2.20 -2.57
N THR A 166 16.37 -2.35 -1.45
CA THR A 166 17.75 -1.84 -1.29
C THR A 166 18.70 -2.46 -2.31
N LYS A 167 18.58 -3.77 -2.58
CA LYS A 167 19.37 -4.44 -3.65
C LYS A 167 19.04 -3.89 -5.04
N MET A 168 17.82 -3.38 -5.24
CA MET A 168 17.41 -2.71 -6.48
C MET A 168 17.87 -1.24 -6.54
N GLY A 169 18.49 -0.70 -5.48
CA GLY A 169 19.01 0.65 -5.41
C GLY A 169 18.10 1.66 -4.72
N ALA A 170 16.93 1.25 -4.24
CA ALA A 170 16.08 2.11 -3.41
C ALA A 170 16.61 2.19 -1.97
N ASN A 171 16.48 3.36 -1.36
CA ASN A 171 16.78 3.56 0.05
C ASN A 171 15.50 3.98 0.78
N VAL A 172 14.95 3.06 1.57
CA VAL A 172 13.71 3.26 2.34
C VAL A 172 13.93 2.72 3.75
N GLU A 173 13.76 3.59 4.73
CA GLU A 173 13.84 3.23 6.15
C GLU A 173 12.42 3.15 6.72
N LEU A 174 12.10 2.08 7.42
CA LEU A 174 10.82 1.90 8.12
C LEU A 174 11.09 1.62 9.59
N ASN A 175 10.46 2.40 10.47
CA ASN A 175 10.50 2.24 11.90
C ASN A 175 9.09 2.02 12.46
N ILE A 176 8.88 0.93 13.19
CA ILE A 176 7.64 0.67 13.92
C ILE A 176 7.74 1.40 15.27
N ARG A 177 7.04 2.53 15.38
CA ARG A 177 7.02 3.33 16.63
C ARG A 177 6.13 2.71 17.69
N ARG A 178 5.05 2.10 17.26
CA ARG A 178 4.10 1.41 18.12
C ARG A 178 3.36 0.34 17.33
N HIS A 179 3.27 -0.86 17.89
CA HIS A 179 2.47 -1.93 17.33
C HIS A 179 0.97 -1.61 17.43
N GLY A 180 0.22 -2.02 16.42
CA GLY A 180 -1.23 -1.84 16.38
C GLY A 180 -1.92 -3.09 15.85
N PHE A 181 -2.82 -3.63 16.67
CA PHE A 181 -3.55 -4.86 16.40
C PHE A 181 -5.05 -4.62 16.29
N PHE A 182 -5.74 -5.53 15.61
CA PHE A 182 -7.20 -5.55 15.62
C PHE A 182 -7.71 -5.91 17.04
N PRO A 183 -8.84 -5.31 17.50
CA PRO A 183 -9.70 -4.35 16.80
C PRO A 183 -9.28 -2.88 16.96
N ALA A 184 -8.46 -2.53 17.96
CA ALA A 184 -8.15 -1.15 18.33
C ALA A 184 -7.31 -0.40 17.29
N GLY A 185 -6.36 -1.07 16.65
CA GLY A 185 -5.36 -0.39 15.83
C GLY A 185 -4.38 0.40 16.70
N GLY A 186 -4.28 1.71 16.49
CA GLY A 186 -3.46 2.61 17.28
C GLY A 186 -1.95 2.44 17.12
N GLY A 187 -1.52 1.59 16.18
CA GLY A 187 -0.11 1.46 15.82
C GLY A 187 0.37 2.65 14.99
N GLU A 188 1.69 2.79 14.89
CA GLU A 188 2.34 3.86 14.14
C GLU A 188 3.61 3.36 13.47
N ILE A 189 3.73 3.64 12.19
CA ILE A 189 4.96 3.46 11.43
C ILE A 189 5.47 4.80 10.93
N ASN A 190 6.79 4.98 10.98
CA ASN A 190 7.49 6.10 10.37
C ASN A 190 8.34 5.57 9.23
N VAL A 191 8.26 6.21 8.07
CA VAL A 191 8.97 5.81 6.87
C VAL A 191 9.72 7.01 6.31
N THR A 192 11.02 6.83 6.01
CA THR A 192 11.82 7.78 5.27
C THR A 192 12.11 7.18 3.90
N VAL A 193 11.79 7.92 2.84
CA VAL A 193 12.02 7.51 1.45
C VAL A 193 13.00 8.46 0.82
N HIS A 194 14.15 7.92 0.40
CA HIS A 194 15.12 8.67 -0.40
C HIS A 194 14.78 8.50 -1.88
N PRO A 195 14.87 9.57 -2.68
CA PRO A 195 14.59 9.48 -4.11
C PRO A 195 15.53 8.50 -4.81
N CYS A 196 14.98 7.77 -5.77
CA CYS A 196 15.71 6.80 -6.58
C CYS A 196 15.40 7.04 -8.06
N LYS A 197 16.38 7.57 -8.81
CA LYS A 197 16.18 7.90 -10.23
C LYS A 197 15.88 6.68 -11.10
N GLN A 198 16.44 5.51 -10.71
CA GLN A 198 16.29 4.28 -11.48
C GLN A 198 16.46 3.06 -10.57
N LEU A 199 15.50 2.16 -10.61
CA LEU A 199 15.61 0.85 -9.97
C LEU A 199 16.38 -0.11 -10.88
N LYS A 200 17.28 -0.90 -10.28
CA LYS A 200 17.99 -1.99 -10.96
C LYS A 200 17.15 -3.27 -10.94
N PRO A 201 17.26 -4.13 -11.93
CA PRO A 201 16.62 -5.44 -11.90
C PRO A 201 17.10 -6.26 -10.67
N LEU A 202 16.18 -6.97 -10.03
CA LEU A 202 16.48 -7.93 -8.99
C LEU A 202 16.49 -9.34 -9.57
N VAL A 203 17.63 -10.02 -9.46
CA VAL A 203 17.79 -11.42 -9.90
C VAL A 203 17.94 -12.30 -8.64
N LEU A 204 16.94 -13.15 -8.39
CA LEU A 204 16.90 -14.09 -7.27
C LEU A 204 16.59 -15.49 -7.83
N ILE A 205 17.59 -16.16 -8.38
CA ILE A 205 17.47 -17.50 -8.97
C ILE A 205 17.83 -18.61 -7.98
N GLU A 206 18.56 -18.28 -6.91
CA GLU A 206 18.96 -19.21 -5.88
C GLU A 206 18.57 -18.70 -4.50
N ARG A 207 18.12 -19.61 -3.64
CA ARG A 207 17.79 -19.29 -2.25
C ARG A 207 19.00 -18.94 -1.42
N GLY A 208 20.14 -19.53 -1.72
CA GLY A 208 21.34 -19.49 -0.89
C GLY A 208 21.25 -20.39 0.34
N GLN A 209 22.32 -20.36 1.15
CA GLN A 209 22.36 -21.11 2.40
C GLN A 209 21.55 -20.39 3.49
N GLU A 210 20.89 -21.17 4.32
CA GLU A 210 20.19 -20.67 5.49
C GLU A 210 21.20 -20.16 6.51
N GLN A 211 21.05 -18.91 6.95
CA GLN A 211 21.94 -18.26 7.90
C GLN A 211 21.42 -18.41 9.33
N GLN A 212 20.14 -18.16 9.52
CA GLN A 212 19.52 -18.15 10.83
C GLN A 212 18.01 -18.41 10.74
N ARG A 213 17.47 -19.11 11.73
CA ARG A 213 16.02 -19.20 12.01
C ARG A 213 15.75 -18.54 13.35
N PHE A 214 14.75 -17.68 13.37
CA PHE A 214 14.23 -17.12 14.60
C PHE A 214 12.71 -16.94 14.50
N ALA A 215 12.07 -16.95 15.66
CA ALA A 215 10.66 -16.63 15.78
C ALA A 215 10.47 -15.58 16.88
N THR A 216 9.60 -14.62 16.64
CA THR A 216 9.25 -13.59 17.60
C THR A 216 7.74 -13.58 17.79
N SER A 217 7.28 -13.73 19.02
CA SER A 217 5.87 -13.52 19.38
C SER A 217 5.71 -12.11 19.95
N VAL A 218 4.78 -11.33 19.37
CA VAL A 218 4.52 -9.97 19.78
C VAL A 218 3.12 -9.89 20.38
N LEU A 219 3.04 -9.54 21.66
CA LEU A 219 1.79 -9.45 22.41
C LEU A 219 1.47 -7.99 22.77
N SER A 220 0.19 -7.69 22.81
CA SER A 220 -0.33 -6.43 23.36
C SER A 220 -1.48 -6.72 24.31
N ASN A 221 -1.32 -6.35 25.60
CA ASN A 221 -2.30 -6.56 26.66
C ASN A 221 -2.74 -8.02 26.86
N LEU A 222 -1.86 -8.97 26.57
CA LEU A 222 -2.06 -10.39 26.82
C LEU A 222 -0.98 -10.94 27.76
N PRO A 223 -1.28 -11.98 28.59
CA PRO A 223 -0.30 -12.59 29.47
C PRO A 223 0.86 -13.23 28.69
N SER A 224 2.11 -13.14 29.22
CA SER A 224 3.33 -13.61 28.57
C SER A 224 3.34 -15.11 28.26
N HIS A 225 2.66 -15.93 29.09
CA HIS A 225 2.58 -17.39 28.86
C HIS A 225 1.96 -17.79 27.52
N ILE A 226 1.19 -16.87 26.88
CA ILE A 226 0.64 -17.12 25.53
C ILE A 226 1.78 -17.12 24.51
N ALA A 227 2.70 -16.13 24.56
CA ALA A 227 3.87 -16.07 23.69
C ALA A 227 4.81 -17.26 23.94
N GLU A 228 5.05 -17.61 25.19
CA GLU A 228 5.89 -18.75 25.57
C GLU A 228 5.37 -20.06 24.98
N ARG A 229 4.07 -20.29 25.08
CA ARG A 229 3.41 -21.48 24.50
C ARG A 229 3.48 -21.50 22.95
N GLU A 230 3.27 -20.34 22.30
CA GLU A 230 3.39 -20.22 20.85
C GLU A 230 4.82 -20.52 20.39
N LEU A 231 5.82 -19.94 21.04
CA LEU A 231 7.22 -20.15 20.71
C LEU A 231 7.65 -21.59 20.97
N ALA A 232 7.23 -22.19 22.09
CA ALA A 232 7.50 -23.60 22.38
C ALA A 232 6.94 -24.54 21.32
N SER A 233 5.75 -24.24 20.78
CA SER A 233 5.15 -25.06 19.71
C SER A 233 5.93 -25.04 18.39
N LEU A 234 6.75 -24.02 18.15
CA LEU A 234 7.61 -23.91 16.97
C LEU A 234 8.94 -24.65 17.14
N GLN A 235 9.43 -24.81 18.37
CA GLN A 235 10.68 -25.51 18.64
C GLN A 235 10.56 -27.05 18.49
N THR A 236 9.34 -27.56 18.56
CA THR A 236 9.05 -29.00 18.47
C THR A 236 8.78 -29.50 17.03
N LYS A 237 8.89 -28.62 16.05
CA LYS A 237 8.77 -28.92 14.60
C LYS A 237 10.08 -28.66 13.87
#